data_58d446402c4947cd941f1cd2a8f36bb9
#
_entry.id   58d446402c4947cd941f1cd2a8f36bb9
#
_cell.length_a   1.000
_cell.length_b   1.000
_cell.length_c   1.000
_cell.angle_alpha   90.00
_cell.angle_beta   90.00
_cell.angle_gamma   90.00
#
_symmetry.space_group_name_H-M   'P 1'
#
loop_
_entity.id
_entity.type
_entity.pdbx_description
1 polymer ?
#
loop_
_entity_poly.entity_id
_entity_poly.type
_entity_poly.pdbx_seq_one_letter_code
_entity_poly.pdbx_strand_id
1 'polypeptide(L)'
;MKLFFYGVLHTLISLTCILFVAGSTGLNVSLAFLTVGLGTLVFHLLTKNKFAAIMGLSGSYIGGLVLVGSQYGVEYAAGGSVLAGIIYVLVGLLAKKYPKIIGSFPKYVLNTAVLLIALNLLPVGVNLIAGHEIAAIIIIAVALVSYVNKKLNAYTLPIALIFGVLLATVTGNLGTFTDFGTISLVFPKFNFEAFALIGVVAIAVAFETMGDITNCGMAQGIETDEHDLADALVANGAASVVSGAIGGVPLTSYSENVGLIYATKYTNPWAQVVTALIYIVLAFVPAVSGVVGMIPSYVFGAVLIFLFGMIGISSVCKIGESNDKNPNTMIAMLVTFYATPSALFSPIAAAIIVGMIFHYITRER
;
A
#
# COMPACT_ATOMS: atom_id res chain seq x y z
N MET A 1 -9.80 16.12 -22.71
CA MET A 1 -9.59 17.02 -21.56
C MET A 1 -9.99 16.37 -20.23
N LYS A 2 -11.22 15.84 -20.06
CA LYS A 2 -11.64 15.18 -18.79
C LYS A 2 -10.72 14.02 -18.39
N LEU A 3 -10.37 13.12 -19.30
CA LEU A 3 -9.50 11.97 -19.02
C LEU A 3 -8.16 12.38 -18.39
N PHE A 4 -7.48 13.36 -19.00
CA PHE A 4 -6.20 13.87 -18.48
C PHE A 4 -6.37 14.53 -17.11
N PHE A 5 -7.44 15.34 -16.92
CA PHE A 5 -7.72 15.97 -15.64
C PHE A 5 -7.88 14.94 -14.50
N TYR A 6 -8.67 13.88 -14.73
CA TYR A 6 -8.81 12.82 -13.72
C TYR A 6 -7.54 12.00 -13.52
N GLY A 7 -6.74 11.79 -14.59
CA GLY A 7 -5.42 11.19 -14.44
C GLY A 7 -4.51 11.99 -13.53
N VAL A 8 -4.47 13.31 -13.67
CA VAL A 8 -3.71 14.21 -12.77
C VAL A 8 -4.25 14.13 -11.34
N LEU A 9 -5.57 14.12 -11.12
CA LEU A 9 -6.14 13.98 -9.78
C LEU A 9 -5.75 12.65 -9.12
N HIS A 10 -5.82 11.54 -9.84
CA HIS A 10 -5.37 10.25 -9.34
C HIS A 10 -3.88 10.25 -9.01
N THR A 11 -3.04 10.92 -9.82
CA THR A 11 -1.61 11.10 -9.52
C THR A 11 -1.40 11.83 -8.20
N LEU A 12 -2.09 12.96 -7.98
CA LEU A 12 -1.93 13.75 -6.76
C LEU A 12 -2.34 12.98 -5.49
N ILE A 13 -3.39 12.16 -5.58
CA ILE A 13 -3.86 11.36 -4.42
C ILE A 13 -2.86 10.26 -4.09
N SER A 14 -2.42 9.48 -5.08
CA SER A 14 -1.48 8.37 -4.86
C SER A 14 -0.06 8.84 -4.54
N LEU A 15 0.30 10.06 -4.93
CA LEU A 15 1.63 10.63 -4.69
C LEU A 15 2.05 10.54 -3.22
N THR A 16 1.15 10.87 -2.30
CA THR A 16 1.44 10.88 -0.85
C THR A 16 1.89 9.51 -0.35
N CYS A 17 1.16 8.45 -0.73
CA CYS A 17 1.50 7.08 -0.31
C CYS A 17 2.80 6.60 -0.95
N ILE A 18 3.04 6.94 -2.23
CA ILE A 18 4.28 6.61 -2.92
C ILE A 18 5.48 7.23 -2.22
N LEU A 19 5.40 8.55 -1.93
CA LEU A 19 6.48 9.27 -1.27
C LEU A 19 6.74 8.76 0.15
N PHE A 20 5.66 8.43 0.87
CA PHE A 20 5.77 7.84 2.18
C PHE A 20 6.51 6.49 2.16
N VAL A 21 6.11 5.56 1.29
CA VAL A 21 6.77 4.24 1.20
C VAL A 21 8.21 4.39 0.71
N ALA A 22 8.45 5.23 -0.31
CA ALA A 22 9.80 5.49 -0.80
C ALA A 22 10.71 6.08 0.29
N GLY A 23 10.24 7.11 1.02
CA GLY A 23 10.97 7.70 2.13
C GLY A 23 11.24 6.74 3.29
N SER A 24 10.24 5.90 3.64
CA SER A 24 10.37 4.92 4.73
C SER A 24 11.32 3.76 4.40
N THR A 25 11.43 3.40 3.12
CA THR A 25 12.28 2.28 2.67
C THR A 25 13.64 2.71 2.14
N GLY A 26 13.87 4.02 1.99
CA GLY A 26 15.06 4.55 1.34
C GLY A 26 15.08 4.33 -0.18
N LEU A 27 13.94 3.99 -0.79
CA LEU A 27 13.83 3.79 -2.22
C LEU A 27 13.99 5.14 -2.95
N ASN A 28 14.79 5.15 -4.01
CA ASN A 28 14.91 6.32 -4.88
C ASN A 28 13.53 6.72 -5.44
N VAL A 29 13.15 8.00 -5.28
CA VAL A 29 11.81 8.50 -5.64
C VAL A 29 11.55 8.37 -7.15
N SER A 30 12.55 8.61 -7.99
CA SER A 30 12.42 8.42 -9.44
C SER A 30 12.17 6.95 -9.79
N LEU A 31 12.85 6.02 -9.11
CA LEU A 31 12.59 4.58 -9.26
C LEU A 31 11.19 4.21 -8.73
N ALA A 32 10.75 4.81 -7.63
CA ALA A 32 9.40 4.62 -7.10
C ALA A 32 8.33 5.01 -8.13
N PHE A 33 8.46 6.17 -8.76
CA PHE A 33 7.54 6.60 -9.82
C PHE A 33 7.58 5.65 -11.03
N LEU A 34 8.77 5.23 -11.46
CA LEU A 34 8.91 4.30 -12.58
C LEU A 34 8.21 2.96 -12.30
N THR A 35 8.40 2.39 -11.11
CA THR A 35 7.81 1.11 -10.73
C THR A 35 6.29 1.18 -10.63
N VAL A 36 5.74 2.25 -10.05
CA VAL A 36 4.30 2.50 -9.98
C VAL A 36 3.70 2.67 -11.37
N GLY A 37 4.36 3.45 -12.23
CA GLY A 37 3.90 3.66 -13.60
C GLY A 37 3.90 2.37 -14.41
N LEU A 38 5.03 1.64 -14.45
CA LEU A 38 5.15 0.36 -15.15
C LEU A 38 4.21 -0.69 -14.56
N GLY A 39 4.16 -0.82 -13.24
CA GLY A 39 3.29 -1.79 -12.57
C GLY A 39 1.80 -1.54 -12.84
N THR A 40 1.37 -0.28 -12.83
CA THR A 40 -0.01 0.08 -13.20
C THR A 40 -0.30 -0.26 -14.66
N LEU A 41 0.61 0.00 -15.61
CA LEU A 41 0.43 -0.40 -17.01
C LEU A 41 0.34 -1.92 -17.16
N VAL A 42 1.21 -2.68 -16.48
CA VAL A 42 1.15 -4.16 -16.49
C VAL A 42 -0.19 -4.66 -15.95
N PHE A 43 -0.68 -4.07 -14.85
CA PHE A 43 -1.98 -4.42 -14.29
C PHE A 43 -3.12 -4.17 -15.31
N HIS A 44 -3.17 -2.98 -15.91
CA HIS A 44 -4.21 -2.64 -16.89
C HIS A 44 -4.14 -3.50 -18.15
N LEU A 45 -2.93 -3.87 -18.60
CA LEU A 45 -2.74 -4.76 -19.74
C LEU A 45 -3.32 -6.15 -19.46
N LEU A 46 -2.99 -6.74 -18.28
CA LEU A 46 -3.39 -8.10 -17.93
C LEU A 46 -4.88 -8.20 -17.53
N THR A 47 -5.44 -7.16 -16.91
CA THR A 47 -6.88 -7.08 -16.58
C THR A 47 -7.71 -6.53 -17.75
N LYS A 48 -7.10 -6.34 -18.94
CA LYS A 48 -7.77 -5.77 -20.13
C LYS A 48 -8.47 -4.44 -19.81
N ASN A 49 -7.85 -3.65 -18.96
CA ASN A 49 -8.36 -2.34 -18.52
C ASN A 49 -9.77 -2.39 -17.91
N LYS A 50 -10.13 -3.49 -17.23
CA LYS A 50 -11.44 -3.66 -16.60
C LYS A 50 -11.59 -2.78 -15.35
N PHE A 51 -10.58 -2.73 -14.49
CA PHE A 51 -10.62 -2.05 -13.19
C PHE A 51 -9.90 -0.71 -13.22
N ALA A 52 -10.52 0.32 -12.64
CA ALA A 52 -9.93 1.65 -12.50
C ALA A 52 -9.00 1.70 -11.26
N ALA A 53 -8.03 0.79 -11.18
CA ALA A 53 -7.10 0.67 -10.05
C ALA A 53 -5.69 1.16 -10.40
N ILE A 54 -4.98 1.69 -9.42
CA ILE A 54 -3.55 2.06 -9.50
C ILE A 54 -2.77 1.07 -8.66
N MET A 55 -1.67 0.55 -9.19
CA MET A 55 -0.72 -0.29 -8.47
C MET A 55 0.36 0.61 -7.88
N GLY A 56 0.25 0.88 -6.60
CA GLY A 56 1.21 1.70 -5.87
C GLY A 56 2.13 0.89 -4.96
N LEU A 57 3.14 1.54 -4.39
CA LEU A 57 4.08 0.91 -3.45
C LEU A 57 3.34 0.45 -2.19
N SER A 58 3.47 -0.81 -1.81
CA SER A 58 2.75 -1.35 -0.66
C SER A 58 3.42 -1.00 0.66
N GLY A 59 2.70 -0.27 1.53
CA GLY A 59 3.13 0.07 2.88
C GLY A 59 3.25 -1.14 3.80
N SER A 60 2.52 -2.21 3.53
CA SER A 60 2.50 -3.44 4.34
C SER A 60 3.87 -4.14 4.40
N TYR A 61 4.75 -3.87 3.44
CA TYR A 61 6.08 -4.47 3.37
C TYR A 61 7.18 -3.63 4.00
N ILE A 62 6.92 -2.39 4.43
CA ILE A 62 7.97 -1.46 4.91
C ILE A 62 8.87 -2.13 5.95
N GLY A 63 8.31 -2.78 6.97
CA GLY A 63 9.09 -3.43 8.03
C GLY A 63 10.04 -4.50 7.50
N GLY A 64 9.55 -5.40 6.64
CA GLY A 64 10.37 -6.44 6.01
C GLY A 64 11.44 -5.87 5.07
N LEU A 65 11.08 -4.86 4.26
CA LEU A 65 11.99 -4.22 3.32
C LEU A 65 13.13 -3.49 4.02
N VAL A 66 12.82 -2.72 5.08
CA VAL A 66 13.82 -2.01 5.87
C VAL A 66 14.76 -2.99 6.58
N LEU A 67 14.20 -4.05 7.18
CA LEU A 67 14.99 -5.05 7.88
C LEU A 67 15.93 -5.81 6.92
N VAL A 68 15.40 -6.31 5.80
CA VAL A 68 16.20 -7.02 4.79
C VAL A 68 17.24 -6.07 4.17
N GLY A 69 16.83 -4.85 3.81
CA GLY A 69 17.73 -3.87 3.21
C GLY A 69 18.89 -3.47 4.12
N SER A 70 18.65 -3.33 5.44
CA SER A 70 19.69 -2.98 6.41
C SER A 70 20.64 -4.14 6.74
N GLN A 71 20.13 -5.38 6.73
CA GLN A 71 20.92 -6.55 7.12
C GLN A 71 21.67 -7.20 5.95
N TYR A 72 21.04 -7.27 4.78
CA TYR A 72 21.54 -8.01 3.62
C TYR A 72 21.82 -7.15 2.40
N GLY A 73 21.25 -5.94 2.35
CA GLY A 73 21.36 -5.00 1.24
C GLY A 73 20.07 -4.86 0.43
N VAL A 74 19.99 -3.75 -0.29
CA VAL A 74 18.79 -3.36 -1.08
C VAL A 74 18.50 -4.34 -2.22
N GLU A 75 19.52 -5.04 -2.75
CA GLU A 75 19.36 -6.06 -3.77
C GLU A 75 18.53 -7.26 -3.28
N TYR A 76 18.69 -7.63 -2.01
CA TYR A 76 17.91 -8.71 -1.40
C TYR A 76 16.48 -8.26 -1.07
N ALA A 77 16.28 -6.98 -0.73
CA ALA A 77 14.94 -6.41 -0.60
C ALA A 77 14.21 -6.42 -1.95
N ALA A 78 14.90 -6.07 -3.03
CA ALA A 78 14.38 -6.19 -4.40
C ALA A 78 14.05 -7.65 -4.77
N GLY A 79 14.90 -8.60 -4.40
CA GLY A 79 14.65 -10.05 -4.57
C GLY A 79 13.42 -10.51 -3.79
N GLY A 80 13.25 -10.06 -2.56
CA GLY A 80 12.04 -10.30 -1.76
C GLY A 80 10.78 -9.76 -2.43
N SER A 81 10.88 -8.60 -3.10
CA SER A 81 9.78 -7.99 -3.86
C SER A 81 9.37 -8.85 -5.07
N VAL A 82 10.35 -9.40 -5.80
CA VAL A 82 10.08 -10.37 -6.89
C VAL A 82 9.37 -11.61 -6.34
N LEU A 83 9.85 -12.16 -5.23
CA LEU A 83 9.25 -13.34 -4.59
C LEU A 83 7.82 -13.07 -4.11
N ALA A 84 7.56 -11.91 -3.54
CA ALA A 84 6.20 -11.48 -3.18
C ALA A 84 5.27 -11.45 -4.41
N GLY A 85 5.75 -10.90 -5.52
CA GLY A 85 5.00 -10.88 -6.78
C GLY A 85 4.73 -12.29 -7.32
N ILE A 86 5.70 -13.21 -7.23
CA ILE A 86 5.51 -14.62 -7.61
C ILE A 86 4.44 -15.28 -6.74
N ILE A 87 4.43 -15.01 -5.44
CA ILE A 87 3.39 -15.53 -4.52
C ILE A 87 2.01 -15.03 -4.94
N TYR A 88 1.85 -13.73 -5.27
CA TYR A 88 0.58 -13.22 -5.79
C TYR A 88 0.12 -13.95 -7.05
N VAL A 89 1.04 -14.15 -8.01
CA VAL A 89 0.74 -14.90 -9.23
C VAL A 89 0.27 -16.32 -8.89
N LEU A 90 0.99 -17.01 -8.00
CA LEU A 90 0.64 -18.38 -7.60
C LEU A 90 -0.73 -18.43 -6.89
N VAL A 91 -1.00 -17.51 -5.97
CA VAL A 91 -2.30 -17.40 -5.28
C VAL A 91 -3.40 -17.11 -6.31
N GLY A 92 -3.19 -16.20 -7.23
CA GLY A 92 -4.14 -15.88 -8.29
C GLY A 92 -4.42 -17.07 -9.23
N LEU A 93 -3.38 -17.80 -9.64
CA LEU A 93 -3.54 -19.01 -10.47
C LEU A 93 -4.26 -20.15 -9.73
N LEU A 94 -3.96 -20.32 -8.43
CA LEU A 94 -4.68 -21.28 -7.59
C LEU A 94 -6.15 -20.86 -7.43
N ALA A 95 -6.42 -19.59 -7.25
CA ALA A 95 -7.78 -19.04 -7.16
C ALA A 95 -8.56 -19.25 -8.48
N LYS A 96 -7.92 -19.09 -9.64
CA LYS A 96 -8.53 -19.41 -10.95
C LYS A 96 -8.95 -20.89 -11.05
N LYS A 97 -8.07 -21.78 -10.59
CA LYS A 97 -8.33 -23.23 -10.65
C LYS A 97 -9.33 -23.68 -9.59
N TYR A 98 -9.31 -23.05 -8.43
CA TYR A 98 -10.14 -23.38 -7.27
C TYR A 98 -10.79 -22.12 -6.69
N PRO A 99 -11.81 -21.54 -7.34
CA PRO A 99 -12.41 -20.26 -6.92
C PRO A 99 -12.86 -20.24 -5.46
N LYS A 100 -13.34 -21.39 -4.94
CA LYS A 100 -13.76 -21.54 -3.54
C LYS A 100 -12.64 -21.26 -2.51
N ILE A 101 -11.36 -21.29 -2.92
CA ILE A 101 -10.24 -20.96 -2.03
C ILE A 101 -10.34 -19.50 -1.56
N ILE A 102 -10.74 -18.57 -2.42
CA ILE A 102 -10.91 -17.17 -2.04
C ILE A 102 -11.94 -17.03 -0.92
N GLY A 103 -13.08 -17.74 -1.04
CA GLY A 103 -14.15 -17.72 -0.04
C GLY A 103 -13.85 -18.51 1.25
N SER A 104 -12.78 -19.32 1.28
CA SER A 104 -12.43 -20.12 2.46
C SER A 104 -11.69 -19.35 3.54
N PHE A 105 -11.14 -18.17 3.23
CA PHE A 105 -10.46 -17.33 4.21
C PHE A 105 -11.46 -16.50 5.02
N PRO A 106 -11.47 -16.62 6.35
CA PRO A 106 -12.37 -15.85 7.20
C PRO A 106 -12.08 -14.36 7.10
N LYS A 107 -13.09 -13.57 6.70
CA LYS A 107 -12.91 -12.12 6.49
C LYS A 107 -12.39 -11.40 7.73
N TYR A 108 -12.82 -11.81 8.94
CA TYR A 108 -12.35 -11.18 10.17
C TYR A 108 -10.87 -11.48 10.45
N VAL A 109 -10.34 -12.66 10.08
CA VAL A 109 -8.89 -12.97 10.20
C VAL A 109 -8.08 -12.04 9.31
N LEU A 110 -8.52 -11.83 8.07
CA LEU A 110 -7.85 -10.94 7.13
C LEU A 110 -7.89 -9.48 7.58
N ASN A 111 -9.08 -9.01 8.02
CA ASN A 111 -9.20 -7.64 8.54
C ASN A 111 -8.43 -7.47 9.85
N THR A 112 -8.29 -8.51 10.70
CA THR A 112 -7.40 -8.47 11.87
C THR A 112 -5.95 -8.31 11.45
N ALA A 113 -5.50 -8.98 10.40
CA ALA A 113 -4.14 -8.80 9.88
C ALA A 113 -3.91 -7.36 9.39
N VAL A 114 -4.86 -6.76 8.66
CA VAL A 114 -4.79 -5.36 8.21
C VAL A 114 -4.77 -4.40 9.41
N LEU A 115 -5.55 -4.66 10.46
CA LEU A 115 -5.49 -3.90 11.71
C LEU A 115 -4.10 -3.99 12.36
N LEU A 116 -3.50 -5.17 12.42
CA LEU A 116 -2.16 -5.37 12.98
C LEU A 116 -1.09 -4.62 12.17
N ILE A 117 -1.21 -4.59 10.83
CA ILE A 117 -0.34 -3.76 9.97
C ILE A 117 -0.49 -2.28 10.34
N ALA A 118 -1.71 -1.78 10.46
CA ALA A 118 -1.96 -0.39 10.82
C ALA A 118 -1.36 -0.05 12.19
N LEU A 119 -1.56 -0.90 13.20
CA LEU A 119 -0.99 -0.73 14.54
C LEU A 119 0.55 -0.77 14.55
N ASN A 120 1.17 -1.58 13.68
CA ASN A 120 2.63 -1.67 13.55
C ASN A 120 3.24 -0.42 12.91
N LEU A 121 2.51 0.25 12.02
CA LEU A 121 3.01 1.40 11.29
C LEU A 121 2.71 2.75 11.97
N LEU A 122 1.74 2.81 12.88
CA LEU A 122 1.47 4.01 13.68
C LEU A 122 2.71 4.52 14.46
N PRO A 123 3.49 3.67 15.18
CA PRO A 123 4.72 4.09 15.85
C PRO A 123 5.77 4.69 14.91
N VAL A 124 5.83 4.23 13.66
CA VAL A 124 6.73 4.82 12.64
C VAL A 124 6.34 6.27 12.38
N GLY A 125 5.04 6.55 12.23
CA GLY A 125 4.53 7.91 12.10
C GLY A 125 4.86 8.76 13.32
N VAL A 126 4.69 8.22 14.53
CA VAL A 126 5.02 8.92 15.80
C VAL A 126 6.52 9.26 15.85
N ASN A 127 7.39 8.36 15.45
CA ASN A 127 8.83 8.63 15.41
C ASN A 127 9.22 9.72 14.39
N LEU A 128 8.52 9.76 13.24
CA LEU A 128 8.77 10.77 12.20
C LEU A 128 8.36 12.18 12.61
N ILE A 129 7.41 12.35 13.54
CA ILE A 129 6.98 13.67 14.02
C ILE A 129 7.78 14.19 15.20
N ALA A 130 8.70 13.40 15.76
CA ALA A 130 9.47 13.75 16.92
C ALA A 130 10.19 15.10 16.77
N GLY A 131 10.01 16.00 17.75
CA GLY A 131 10.52 17.36 17.73
C GLY A 131 9.65 18.37 16.94
N HIS A 132 8.58 17.92 16.27
CA HIS A 132 7.66 18.75 15.49
C HIS A 132 6.19 18.39 15.76
N GLU A 133 5.89 17.93 16.97
CA GLU A 133 4.59 17.37 17.39
C GLU A 133 3.45 18.36 17.17
N ILE A 134 3.67 19.64 17.49
CA ILE A 134 2.64 20.69 17.33
C ILE A 134 2.29 20.86 15.84
N ALA A 135 3.30 20.94 14.97
CA ALA A 135 3.07 21.06 13.53
C ALA A 135 2.33 19.83 13.00
N ALA A 136 2.72 18.63 13.43
CA ALA A 136 2.05 17.38 13.05
C ALA A 136 0.59 17.33 13.51
N ILE A 137 0.29 17.75 14.75
CA ILE A 137 -1.07 17.83 15.28
C ILE A 137 -1.93 18.78 14.42
N ILE A 138 -1.39 19.92 14.00
CA ILE A 138 -2.10 20.87 13.13
C ILE A 138 -2.40 20.22 11.77
N ILE A 139 -1.44 19.52 11.18
CA ILE A 139 -1.63 18.81 9.90
C ILE A 139 -2.70 17.72 10.05
N ILE A 140 -2.66 16.93 11.12
CA ILE A 140 -3.66 15.89 11.42
C ILE A 140 -5.04 16.52 11.61
N ALA A 141 -5.14 17.67 12.30
CA ALA A 141 -6.41 18.37 12.49
C ALA A 141 -6.99 18.83 11.14
N VAL A 142 -6.17 19.35 10.23
CA VAL A 142 -6.60 19.72 8.87
C VAL A 142 -7.05 18.48 8.10
N ALA A 143 -6.35 17.35 8.22
CA ALA A 143 -6.76 16.08 7.63
C ALA A 143 -8.12 15.64 8.17
N LEU A 144 -8.34 15.67 9.49
CA LEU A 144 -9.61 15.30 10.12
C LEU A 144 -10.77 16.20 9.64
N VAL A 145 -10.58 17.52 9.60
CA VAL A 145 -11.59 18.46 9.10
C VAL A 145 -11.92 18.17 7.63
N SER A 146 -10.91 17.89 6.81
CA SER A 146 -11.12 17.53 5.40
C SER A 146 -11.85 16.20 5.26
N TYR A 147 -11.52 15.22 6.12
CA TYR A 147 -12.12 13.88 6.10
C TYR A 147 -13.61 13.89 6.46
N VAL A 148 -14.03 14.67 7.47
CA VAL A 148 -15.45 14.79 7.86
C VAL A 148 -16.25 15.58 6.84
N ASN A 149 -15.62 16.41 6.04
CA ASN A 149 -16.31 17.19 5.01
C ASN A 149 -16.57 16.32 3.76
N LYS A 150 -17.85 16.02 3.48
CA LYS A 150 -18.27 15.17 2.35
C LYS A 150 -17.70 15.59 0.99
N LYS A 151 -17.40 16.88 0.78
CA LYS A 151 -16.84 17.39 -0.48
C LYS A 151 -15.32 17.26 -0.55
N LEU A 152 -14.64 17.24 0.60
CA LEU A 152 -13.19 17.24 0.69
C LEU A 152 -12.62 15.86 1.04
N ASN A 153 -13.45 14.94 1.51
CA ASN A 153 -13.03 13.60 1.99
C ASN A 153 -12.09 12.88 1.01
N ALA A 154 -12.42 12.85 -0.28
CA ALA A 154 -11.58 12.22 -1.30
C ALA A 154 -10.21 12.88 -1.50
N TYR A 155 -10.03 14.10 -1.02
CA TYR A 155 -8.80 14.89 -1.18
C TYR A 155 -8.05 15.06 0.15
N THR A 156 -8.44 14.35 1.21
CA THR A 156 -7.88 14.50 2.56
C THR A 156 -6.37 14.39 2.59
N LEU A 157 -5.81 13.33 1.98
CA LEU A 157 -4.35 13.10 1.98
C LEU A 157 -3.59 14.18 1.19
N PRO A 158 -3.98 14.54 -0.05
CA PRO A 158 -3.40 15.68 -0.76
C PRO A 158 -3.49 17.01 0.01
N ILE A 159 -4.64 17.28 0.64
CA ILE A 159 -4.83 18.51 1.42
C ILE A 159 -3.85 18.53 2.61
N ALA A 160 -3.75 17.42 3.36
CA ALA A 160 -2.85 17.31 4.49
C ALA A 160 -1.38 17.47 4.07
N LEU A 161 -0.97 16.84 2.95
CA LEU A 161 0.39 16.96 2.43
C LEU A 161 0.70 18.38 1.98
N ILE A 162 -0.15 19.00 1.16
CA ILE A 162 0.04 20.36 0.67
C ILE A 162 0.07 21.34 1.83
N PHE A 163 -0.86 21.23 2.77
CA PHE A 163 -0.89 22.07 3.96
C PHE A 163 0.38 21.89 4.81
N GLY A 164 0.84 20.64 4.99
CA GLY A 164 2.08 20.35 5.71
C GLY A 164 3.31 20.99 5.06
N VAL A 165 3.41 20.93 3.73
CA VAL A 165 4.48 21.60 2.99
C VAL A 165 4.40 23.13 3.15
N LEU A 166 3.22 23.72 3.04
CA LEU A 166 3.00 25.16 3.26
C LEU A 166 3.39 25.56 4.70
N LEU A 167 2.98 24.78 5.69
CA LEU A 167 3.35 25.01 7.09
C LEU A 167 4.87 24.94 7.28
N ALA A 168 5.53 23.93 6.69
CA ALA A 168 6.98 23.79 6.72
C ALA A 168 7.70 25.00 6.09
N THR A 169 7.15 25.51 4.97
CA THR A 169 7.69 26.70 4.30
C THR A 169 7.60 27.94 5.17
N VAL A 170 6.42 28.20 5.78
CA VAL A 170 6.18 29.36 6.63
C VAL A 170 6.99 29.31 7.92
N THR A 171 7.20 28.12 8.48
CA THR A 171 7.98 27.91 9.70
C THR A 171 9.49 27.81 9.47
N GLY A 172 9.95 27.88 8.20
CA GLY A 172 11.37 27.77 7.86
C GLY A 172 11.95 26.35 8.01
N ASN A 173 11.10 25.34 8.11
CA ASN A 173 11.49 23.94 8.31
C ASN A 173 11.53 23.12 7.00
N LEU A 174 11.40 23.78 5.85
CA LEU A 174 11.55 23.10 4.56
C LEU A 174 13.01 22.65 4.39
N GLY A 175 13.21 21.41 3.97
CA GLY A 175 14.54 20.88 3.70
C GLY A 175 15.24 21.58 2.55
N THR A 176 16.53 21.35 2.39
CA THR A 176 17.29 21.87 1.24
C THR A 176 17.02 21.02 0.01
N PHE A 177 16.97 21.68 -1.15
CA PHE A 177 16.90 20.96 -2.42
C PHE A 177 18.16 20.10 -2.58
N THR A 178 17.94 18.79 -2.68
CA THR A 178 19.00 17.84 -3.00
C THR A 178 18.64 17.17 -4.32
N ASP A 179 19.57 17.20 -5.27
CA ASP A 179 19.40 16.42 -6.49
C ASP A 179 19.57 14.94 -6.13
N PHE A 180 18.46 14.18 -6.12
CA PHE A 180 18.47 12.74 -5.83
C PHE A 180 18.98 11.91 -7.02
N GLY A 181 19.54 12.56 -8.04
CA GLY A 181 20.15 11.89 -9.16
C GLY A 181 19.14 11.19 -10.11
N THR A 182 19.72 10.52 -11.08
CA THR A 182 18.99 9.71 -12.06
C THR A 182 18.45 8.43 -11.43
N ILE A 183 17.53 7.75 -12.12
CA ILE A 183 17.02 6.43 -11.72
C ILE A 183 18.17 5.47 -11.45
N SER A 184 18.25 4.94 -10.24
CA SER A 184 19.20 3.93 -9.85
C SER A 184 18.53 2.56 -9.88
N LEU A 185 18.76 1.78 -10.93
CA LEU A 185 18.26 0.41 -11.02
C LEU A 185 19.07 -0.49 -10.10
N VAL A 186 18.38 -1.39 -9.38
CA VAL A 186 18.97 -2.37 -8.50
C VAL A 186 18.56 -3.76 -8.97
N PHE A 187 19.54 -4.61 -9.29
CA PHE A 187 19.25 -5.98 -9.72
C PHE A 187 18.98 -6.88 -8.50
N PRO A 188 17.90 -7.68 -8.53
CA PRO A 188 17.50 -8.50 -7.39
C PRO A 188 18.50 -9.62 -7.11
N LYS A 189 18.81 -9.83 -5.81
CA LYS A 189 19.46 -11.02 -5.27
C LYS A 189 18.49 -11.75 -4.36
N PHE A 190 18.65 -13.06 -4.23
CA PHE A 190 17.69 -13.91 -3.53
C PHE A 190 18.37 -14.61 -2.35
N ASN A 191 17.69 -14.61 -1.20
CA ASN A 191 17.99 -15.43 -0.04
C ASN A 191 16.70 -15.88 0.65
N PHE A 192 16.83 -16.86 1.57
CA PHE A 192 15.67 -17.39 2.28
C PHE A 192 15.09 -16.36 3.27
N GLU A 193 15.92 -15.54 3.87
CA GLU A 193 15.52 -14.53 4.85
C GLU A 193 14.63 -13.45 4.21
N ALA A 194 15.01 -12.96 3.02
CA ALA A 194 14.17 -12.03 2.27
C ALA A 194 12.81 -12.66 1.89
N PHE A 195 12.80 -13.95 1.51
CA PHE A 195 11.56 -14.68 1.27
C PHE A 195 10.70 -14.75 2.52
N ALA A 196 11.25 -15.13 3.67
CA ALA A 196 10.51 -15.28 4.92
C ALA A 196 9.94 -13.94 5.45
N LEU A 197 10.67 -12.84 5.27
CA LEU A 197 10.30 -11.52 5.80
C LEU A 197 9.42 -10.71 4.85
N ILE A 198 9.57 -10.87 3.54
CA ILE A 198 8.84 -10.10 2.53
C ILE A 198 7.83 -10.99 1.82
N GLY A 199 8.24 -12.17 1.31
CA GLY A 199 7.39 -13.02 0.50
C GLY A 199 6.13 -13.48 1.20
N VAL A 200 6.21 -13.82 2.49
CA VAL A 200 5.05 -14.34 3.24
C VAL A 200 4.00 -13.26 3.50
N VAL A 201 4.39 -11.98 3.60
CA VAL A 201 3.46 -10.84 3.70
C VAL A 201 2.56 -10.77 2.47
N ALA A 202 3.02 -11.26 1.31
CA ALA A 202 2.27 -11.28 0.07
C ALA A 202 0.91 -12.00 0.21
N ILE A 203 0.82 -13.01 1.05
CA ILE A 203 -0.46 -13.72 1.27
C ILE A 203 -1.50 -12.78 1.87
N ALA A 204 -1.11 -11.97 2.89
CA ALA A 204 -2.03 -11.00 3.50
C ALA A 204 -2.44 -9.90 2.52
N VAL A 205 -1.46 -9.35 1.79
CA VAL A 205 -1.70 -8.25 0.86
C VAL A 205 -2.44 -8.72 -0.40
N ALA A 206 -2.36 -10.01 -0.76
CA ALA A 206 -3.21 -10.59 -1.80
C ALA A 206 -4.71 -10.43 -1.46
N PHE A 207 -5.10 -10.61 -0.21
CA PHE A 207 -6.49 -10.41 0.22
C PHE A 207 -6.86 -8.94 0.34
N GLU A 208 -5.93 -8.07 0.74
CA GLU A 208 -6.10 -6.62 0.68
C GLU A 208 -6.42 -6.19 -0.76
N THR A 209 -5.62 -6.63 -1.73
CA THR A 209 -5.84 -6.37 -3.16
C THR A 209 -7.22 -6.86 -3.63
N MET A 210 -7.66 -8.07 -3.24
CA MET A 210 -9.00 -8.55 -3.60
C MET A 210 -10.11 -7.65 -3.05
N GLY A 211 -9.98 -7.20 -1.79
CA GLY A 211 -10.91 -6.27 -1.17
C GLY A 211 -10.97 -4.93 -1.93
N ASP A 212 -9.83 -4.39 -2.31
CA ASP A 212 -9.74 -3.12 -3.04
C ASP A 212 -10.32 -3.24 -4.46
N ILE A 213 -10.04 -4.34 -5.16
CA ILE A 213 -10.60 -4.58 -6.51
C ILE A 213 -12.12 -4.77 -6.45
N THR A 214 -12.64 -5.44 -5.42
CA THR A 214 -14.08 -5.54 -5.19
C THR A 214 -14.69 -4.15 -4.96
N ASN A 215 -14.06 -3.32 -4.12
CA ASN A 215 -14.50 -1.94 -3.88
C ASN A 215 -14.40 -1.07 -5.15
N CYS A 216 -13.35 -1.29 -5.96
CA CYS A 216 -13.17 -0.61 -7.24
C CYS A 216 -14.29 -0.97 -8.21
N GLY A 217 -14.64 -2.25 -8.32
CA GLY A 217 -15.79 -2.73 -9.12
C GLY A 217 -17.10 -2.07 -8.68
N MET A 218 -17.37 -2.06 -7.37
CA MET A 218 -18.54 -1.38 -6.81
C MET A 218 -18.55 0.13 -7.13
N ALA A 219 -17.41 0.82 -7.03
CA ALA A 219 -17.30 2.23 -7.35
C ALA A 219 -17.53 2.51 -8.84
N GLN A 220 -17.15 1.59 -9.72
CA GLN A 220 -17.38 1.65 -11.15
C GLN A 220 -18.79 1.22 -11.55
N GLY A 221 -19.56 0.57 -10.67
CA GLY A 221 -20.86 -0.01 -10.96
C GLY A 221 -20.80 -1.27 -11.81
N ILE A 222 -19.70 -2.04 -11.71
CA ILE A 222 -19.50 -3.33 -12.39
C ILE A 222 -19.51 -4.47 -11.38
N GLU A 223 -20.10 -5.60 -11.77
CA GLU A 223 -20.00 -6.82 -10.98
C GLU A 223 -18.57 -7.39 -11.06
N THR A 224 -18.09 -7.88 -9.91
CA THR A 224 -16.76 -8.47 -9.77
C THR A 224 -16.94 -9.90 -9.27
N ASP A 225 -16.57 -10.87 -10.10
CA ASP A 225 -16.62 -12.29 -9.76
C ASP A 225 -15.27 -12.82 -9.25
N GLU A 226 -15.25 -14.10 -8.86
CA GLU A 226 -14.04 -14.77 -8.34
C GLU A 226 -12.93 -14.87 -9.40
N HIS A 227 -13.27 -14.98 -10.68
CA HIS A 227 -12.30 -15.00 -11.77
C HIS A 227 -11.66 -13.63 -11.97
N ASP A 228 -12.43 -12.57 -11.86
CA ASP A 228 -11.93 -11.20 -11.90
C ASP A 228 -10.92 -10.91 -10.80
N LEU A 229 -11.23 -11.37 -9.57
CA LEU A 229 -10.32 -11.21 -8.43
C LEU A 229 -9.03 -12.02 -8.64
N ALA A 230 -9.14 -13.21 -9.17
CA ALA A 230 -7.99 -14.04 -9.50
C ALA A 230 -7.13 -13.42 -10.60
N ASP A 231 -7.74 -12.85 -11.65
CA ASP A 231 -7.04 -12.12 -12.71
C ASP A 231 -6.34 -10.88 -12.18
N ALA A 232 -7.00 -10.13 -11.31
CA ALA A 232 -6.41 -8.96 -10.66
C ALA A 232 -5.20 -9.32 -9.77
N LEU A 233 -5.26 -10.46 -9.05
CA LEU A 233 -4.12 -10.96 -8.27
C LEU A 233 -2.94 -11.35 -9.16
N VAL A 234 -3.18 -12.07 -10.24
CA VAL A 234 -2.13 -12.39 -11.22
C VAL A 234 -1.51 -11.13 -11.79
N ALA A 235 -2.34 -10.14 -12.13
CA ALA A 235 -1.89 -8.86 -12.69
C ALA A 235 -1.07 -8.04 -11.67
N ASN A 236 -1.52 -7.97 -10.40
CA ASN A 236 -0.77 -7.32 -9.33
C ASN A 236 0.56 -8.04 -9.04
N GLY A 237 0.55 -9.38 -9.08
CA GLY A 237 1.75 -10.18 -8.95
C GLY A 237 2.77 -9.90 -10.05
N ALA A 238 2.33 -9.88 -11.29
CA ALA A 238 3.18 -9.53 -12.43
C ALA A 238 3.73 -8.09 -12.31
N ALA A 239 2.89 -7.14 -11.88
CA ALA A 239 3.32 -5.76 -11.61
C ALA A 239 4.39 -5.71 -10.51
N SER A 240 4.24 -6.47 -9.43
CA SER A 240 5.22 -6.56 -8.33
C SER A 240 6.53 -7.23 -8.77
N VAL A 241 6.46 -8.27 -9.63
CA VAL A 241 7.66 -8.88 -10.22
C VAL A 241 8.42 -7.85 -11.05
N VAL A 242 7.74 -7.09 -11.92
CA VAL A 242 8.36 -6.03 -12.73
C VAL A 242 8.98 -4.96 -11.83
N SER A 243 8.29 -4.54 -10.78
CA SER A 243 8.81 -3.58 -9.80
C SER A 243 10.09 -4.10 -9.15
N GLY A 244 10.07 -5.29 -8.55
CA GLY A 244 11.22 -5.89 -7.89
C GLY A 244 12.39 -6.18 -8.84
N ALA A 245 12.12 -6.54 -10.10
CA ALA A 245 13.15 -6.82 -11.10
C ALA A 245 14.03 -5.61 -11.44
N ILE A 246 13.53 -4.39 -11.24
CA ILE A 246 14.26 -3.14 -11.46
C ILE A 246 14.69 -2.47 -10.15
N GLY A 247 14.48 -3.14 -9.00
CA GLY A 247 14.92 -2.65 -7.70
C GLY A 247 13.84 -1.96 -6.87
N GLY A 248 12.58 -2.03 -7.28
CA GLY A 248 11.45 -1.49 -6.54
C GLY A 248 10.92 -2.42 -5.45
N VAL A 249 9.86 -1.97 -4.81
CA VAL A 249 9.16 -2.68 -3.74
C VAL A 249 7.89 -3.36 -4.27
N PRO A 250 7.28 -4.32 -3.52
CA PRO A 250 6.05 -4.95 -3.96
C PRO A 250 4.92 -3.92 -4.10
N LEU A 251 4.05 -4.14 -5.08
CA LEU A 251 2.94 -3.25 -5.38
C LEU A 251 1.63 -3.80 -4.81
N THR A 252 0.69 -2.89 -4.56
CA THR A 252 -0.70 -3.19 -4.20
C THR A 252 -1.64 -2.17 -4.83
N SER A 253 -2.93 -2.50 -4.89
CA SER A 253 -3.95 -1.54 -5.29
C SER A 253 -4.13 -0.43 -4.23
N TYR A 254 -4.39 0.81 -4.68
CA TYR A 254 -4.58 1.96 -3.79
C TYR A 254 -6.06 2.27 -3.58
N SER A 255 -6.56 2.01 -2.36
CA SER A 255 -7.94 2.29 -1.94
C SER A 255 -8.29 3.78 -2.03
N GLU A 256 -7.32 4.68 -1.84
CA GLU A 256 -7.50 6.14 -1.91
C GLU A 256 -7.99 6.57 -3.30
N ASN A 257 -7.50 5.90 -4.33
CA ASN A 257 -7.91 6.17 -5.71
C ASN A 257 -9.35 5.67 -5.98
N VAL A 258 -9.78 4.61 -5.30
CA VAL A 258 -11.18 4.16 -5.32
C VAL A 258 -12.09 5.19 -4.67
N GLY A 259 -11.66 5.82 -3.57
CA GLY A 259 -12.35 6.93 -2.92
C GLY A 259 -12.63 8.09 -3.87
N LEU A 260 -11.66 8.44 -4.75
CA LEU A 260 -11.85 9.47 -5.78
C LEU A 260 -12.94 9.08 -6.80
N ILE A 261 -13.00 7.81 -7.21
CA ILE A 261 -14.04 7.31 -8.13
C ILE A 261 -15.42 7.50 -7.49
N TYR A 262 -15.58 7.13 -6.21
CA TYR A 262 -16.84 7.34 -5.48
C TYR A 262 -17.23 8.81 -5.41
N ALA A 263 -16.27 9.71 -5.13
CA ALA A 263 -16.54 11.14 -4.99
C ALA A 263 -16.85 11.83 -6.31
N THR A 264 -16.15 11.46 -7.38
CA THR A 264 -16.26 12.15 -8.68
C THR A 264 -17.21 11.48 -9.65
N LYS A 265 -17.57 10.21 -9.39
CA LYS A 265 -18.35 9.36 -10.31
C LYS A 265 -17.69 9.18 -11.69
N TYR A 266 -16.39 9.45 -11.78
CA TYR A 266 -15.64 9.21 -13.01
C TYR A 266 -15.03 7.81 -12.97
N THR A 267 -15.61 6.90 -13.76
CA THR A 267 -15.36 5.45 -13.68
C THR A 267 -14.47 4.90 -14.81
N ASN A 268 -13.96 5.77 -15.69
CA ASN A 268 -13.19 5.34 -16.86
C ASN A 268 -11.77 4.91 -16.47
N PRO A 269 -11.39 3.62 -16.63
CA PRO A 269 -10.07 3.09 -16.22
C PRO A 269 -8.89 3.70 -16.97
N TRP A 270 -9.11 4.31 -18.12
CA TRP A 270 -8.05 5.00 -18.85
C TRP A 270 -7.45 6.19 -18.09
N ALA A 271 -8.16 6.71 -17.07
CA ALA A 271 -7.59 7.75 -16.20
C ALA A 271 -6.36 7.22 -15.44
N GLN A 272 -6.39 5.96 -14.98
CA GLN A 272 -5.27 5.32 -14.29
C GLN A 272 -4.11 5.03 -15.24
N VAL A 273 -4.40 4.72 -16.49
CA VAL A 273 -3.36 4.61 -17.53
C VAL A 273 -2.67 5.96 -17.75
N VAL A 274 -3.42 7.06 -17.78
CA VAL A 274 -2.84 8.43 -17.84
C VAL A 274 -2.00 8.70 -16.58
N THR A 275 -2.47 8.34 -15.39
CA THR A 275 -1.69 8.42 -14.14
C THR A 275 -0.38 7.66 -14.25
N ALA A 276 -0.41 6.43 -14.76
CA ALA A 276 0.78 5.60 -14.97
C ALA A 276 1.79 6.28 -15.89
N LEU A 277 1.33 6.85 -17.01
CA LEU A 277 2.19 7.59 -17.94
C LEU A 277 2.76 8.85 -17.29
N ILE A 278 1.98 9.57 -16.47
CA ILE A 278 2.47 10.73 -15.72
C ILE A 278 3.61 10.29 -14.78
N TYR A 279 3.45 9.20 -14.02
CA TYR A 279 4.50 8.70 -13.14
C TYR A 279 5.76 8.28 -13.90
N ILE A 280 5.63 7.63 -15.06
CA ILE A 280 6.77 7.29 -15.90
C ILE A 280 7.50 8.58 -16.33
N VAL A 281 6.78 9.61 -16.76
CA VAL A 281 7.40 10.90 -17.13
C VAL A 281 8.09 11.54 -15.93
N LEU A 282 7.42 11.58 -14.75
CA LEU A 282 7.98 12.15 -13.52
C LEU A 282 9.25 11.40 -13.06
N ALA A 283 9.36 10.11 -13.33
CA ALA A 283 10.54 9.32 -13.00
C ALA A 283 11.82 9.82 -13.71
N PHE A 284 11.67 10.41 -14.89
CA PHE A 284 12.78 10.95 -15.68
C PHE A 284 13.00 12.46 -15.47
N VAL A 285 12.32 13.08 -14.50
CA VAL A 285 12.49 14.49 -14.14
C VAL A 285 13.16 14.59 -12.76
N PRO A 286 14.50 14.68 -12.68
CA PRO A 286 15.25 14.66 -11.41
C PRO A 286 14.83 15.78 -10.46
N ALA A 287 14.44 16.94 -10.98
CA ALA A 287 13.96 18.06 -10.19
C ALA A 287 12.74 17.70 -9.31
N VAL A 288 11.88 16.79 -9.74
CA VAL A 288 10.72 16.35 -8.95
C VAL A 288 11.17 15.59 -7.71
N SER A 289 12.15 14.69 -7.85
CA SER A 289 12.73 13.96 -6.71
C SER A 289 13.40 14.94 -5.72
N GLY A 290 14.08 15.96 -6.22
CA GLY A 290 14.72 17.01 -5.41
C GLY A 290 13.70 17.81 -4.61
N VAL A 291 12.60 18.24 -5.23
CA VAL A 291 11.50 18.96 -4.54
C VAL A 291 10.85 18.08 -3.47
N VAL A 292 10.63 16.81 -3.77
CA VAL A 292 10.06 15.86 -2.80
C VAL A 292 10.96 15.69 -1.59
N GLY A 293 12.27 15.61 -1.80
CA GLY A 293 13.25 15.50 -0.71
C GLY A 293 13.30 16.73 0.22
N MET A 294 12.75 17.85 -0.20
CA MET A 294 12.59 19.03 0.68
C MET A 294 11.47 18.87 1.71
N ILE A 295 10.54 17.93 1.52
CA ILE A 295 9.41 17.74 2.43
C ILE A 295 9.92 17.13 3.74
N PRO A 296 9.74 17.80 4.89
CA PRO A 296 10.23 17.30 6.17
C PRO A 296 9.54 16.00 6.59
N SER A 297 10.27 15.14 7.30
CA SER A 297 9.79 13.85 7.80
C SER A 297 8.51 13.95 8.63
N TYR A 298 8.35 15.00 9.43
CA TYR A 298 7.16 15.18 10.26
C TYR A 298 5.87 15.39 9.45
N VAL A 299 5.96 15.92 8.22
CA VAL A 299 4.81 16.07 7.32
C VAL A 299 4.33 14.67 6.89
N PHE A 300 5.26 13.81 6.48
CA PHE A 300 4.95 12.42 6.17
C PHE A 300 4.45 11.66 7.40
N GLY A 301 5.08 11.88 8.57
CA GLY A 301 4.66 11.27 9.83
C GLY A 301 3.22 11.60 10.21
N ALA A 302 2.82 12.86 10.08
CA ALA A 302 1.45 13.32 10.35
C ALA A 302 0.43 12.67 9.39
N VAL A 303 0.74 12.66 8.09
CA VAL A 303 -0.11 12.03 7.07
C VAL A 303 -0.23 10.52 7.31
N LEU A 304 0.85 9.88 7.72
CA LEU A 304 0.90 8.45 8.03
C LEU A 304 0.05 8.09 9.25
N ILE A 305 0.16 8.85 10.34
CA ILE A 305 -0.66 8.62 11.54
C ILE A 305 -2.14 8.70 11.16
N PHE A 306 -2.52 9.70 10.37
CA PHE A 306 -3.90 9.82 9.88
C PHE A 306 -4.30 8.61 9.02
N LEU A 307 -3.49 8.25 8.03
CA LEU A 307 -3.77 7.16 7.08
C LEU A 307 -3.95 5.81 7.79
N PHE A 308 -2.98 5.42 8.62
CA PHE A 308 -3.05 4.14 9.33
C PHE A 308 -4.08 4.15 10.46
N GLY A 309 -4.34 5.28 11.06
CA GLY A 309 -5.48 5.45 11.98
C GLY A 309 -6.80 5.15 11.26
N MET A 310 -6.99 5.69 10.07
CA MET A 310 -8.18 5.46 9.25
C MET A 310 -8.29 3.99 8.77
N ILE A 311 -7.19 3.39 8.30
CA ILE A 311 -7.14 1.97 7.90
C ILE A 311 -7.46 1.07 9.09
N GLY A 312 -6.89 1.35 10.26
CA GLY A 312 -7.14 0.58 11.48
C GLY A 312 -8.61 0.60 11.89
N ILE A 313 -9.23 1.79 11.93
CA ILE A 313 -10.66 1.92 12.25
C ILE A 313 -11.55 1.24 11.20
N SER A 314 -11.24 1.39 9.91
CA SER A 314 -11.96 0.69 8.84
C SER A 314 -11.91 -0.83 9.03
N SER A 315 -10.74 -1.37 9.41
CA SER A 315 -10.57 -2.80 9.69
C SER A 315 -11.41 -3.25 10.90
N VAL A 316 -11.45 -2.46 11.97
CA VAL A 316 -12.30 -2.74 13.14
C VAL A 316 -13.78 -2.79 12.75
N CYS A 317 -14.26 -1.85 11.93
CA CYS A 317 -15.64 -1.86 11.44
C CYS A 317 -15.95 -3.13 10.64
N LYS A 318 -15.07 -3.51 9.70
CA LYS A 318 -15.22 -4.73 8.88
C LYS A 318 -15.18 -6.01 9.72
N ILE A 319 -14.36 -6.05 10.78
CA ILE A 319 -14.36 -7.14 11.77
C ILE A 319 -15.73 -7.19 12.48
N GLY A 320 -16.26 -6.03 12.87
CA GLY A 320 -17.57 -5.92 13.51
C GLY A 320 -18.71 -6.50 12.68
N GLU A 321 -18.65 -6.32 11.36
CA GLU A 321 -19.63 -6.80 10.38
C GLU A 321 -19.54 -8.31 10.11
N SER A 322 -18.42 -8.96 10.44
CA SER A 322 -18.23 -10.41 10.23
C SER A 322 -19.05 -11.22 11.22
N ASN A 323 -19.95 -12.09 10.72
CA ASN A 323 -20.81 -12.93 11.55
C ASN A 323 -20.06 -14.10 12.21
N ASP A 324 -18.95 -14.52 11.62
CA ASP A 324 -18.10 -15.64 12.05
C ASP A 324 -16.90 -15.22 12.91
N LYS A 325 -16.86 -13.95 13.35
CA LYS A 325 -15.76 -13.41 14.16
C LYS A 325 -15.60 -14.15 15.49
N ASN A 326 -14.37 -14.49 15.80
CA ASN A 326 -14.01 -15.16 17.05
C ASN A 326 -12.97 -14.33 17.82
N PRO A 327 -13.33 -13.77 18.98
CA PRO A 327 -12.40 -12.96 19.78
C PRO A 327 -11.14 -13.72 20.19
N ASN A 328 -11.23 -15.02 20.49
CA ASN A 328 -10.08 -15.84 20.89
C ASN A 328 -9.07 -15.97 19.74
N THR A 329 -9.57 -16.15 18.52
CA THR A 329 -8.72 -16.15 17.32
C THR A 329 -8.00 -14.82 17.14
N MET A 330 -8.70 -13.69 17.31
CA MET A 330 -8.13 -12.35 17.19
C MET A 330 -7.08 -12.09 18.28
N ILE A 331 -7.33 -12.53 19.52
CA ILE A 331 -6.35 -12.44 20.61
C ILE A 331 -5.11 -13.28 20.29
N ALA A 332 -5.30 -14.52 19.80
CA ALA A 332 -4.18 -15.38 19.40
C ALA A 332 -3.34 -14.71 18.29
N MET A 333 -3.98 -14.07 17.30
CA MET A 333 -3.29 -13.32 16.25
C MET A 333 -2.50 -12.14 16.82
N LEU A 334 -3.10 -11.35 17.71
CA LEU A 334 -2.46 -10.19 18.34
C LEU A 334 -1.23 -10.61 19.17
N VAL A 335 -1.40 -11.63 20.02
CA VAL A 335 -0.31 -12.17 20.84
C VAL A 335 0.80 -12.70 19.96
N THR A 336 0.48 -13.49 18.94
CA THR A 336 1.47 -14.04 18.00
C THR A 336 2.22 -12.93 17.29
N PHE A 337 1.53 -11.89 16.82
CA PHE A 337 2.14 -10.76 16.14
C PHE A 337 3.24 -10.10 17.00
N TYR A 338 2.92 -9.74 18.25
CA TYR A 338 3.88 -9.07 19.13
C TYR A 338 4.91 -10.03 19.76
N ALA A 339 4.60 -11.33 19.87
CA ALA A 339 5.53 -12.33 20.39
C ALA A 339 6.53 -12.85 19.34
N THR A 340 6.26 -12.64 18.03
CA THR A 340 7.12 -13.12 16.97
C THR A 340 8.28 -12.14 16.72
N PRO A 341 9.55 -12.54 16.93
CA PRO A 341 10.69 -11.70 16.61
C PRO A 341 10.77 -11.48 15.10
N SER A 342 10.77 -10.23 14.67
CA SER A 342 10.83 -9.86 13.24
C SER A 342 12.09 -10.36 12.53
N ALA A 343 13.16 -10.63 13.29
CA ALA A 343 14.40 -11.19 12.76
C ALA A 343 14.30 -12.68 12.37
N LEU A 344 13.29 -13.40 12.86
CA LEU A 344 13.12 -14.84 12.59
C LEU A 344 12.02 -15.12 11.57
N PHE A 345 10.92 -14.38 11.64
CA PHE A 345 9.75 -14.59 10.79
C PHE A 345 8.90 -13.33 10.72
N SER A 346 8.16 -13.15 9.63
CA SER A 346 7.23 -12.02 9.54
C SER A 346 6.13 -12.13 10.62
N PRO A 347 6.01 -11.15 11.55
CA PRO A 347 4.98 -11.17 12.60
C PRO A 347 3.56 -11.24 12.02
N ILE A 348 3.32 -10.56 10.89
CA ILE A 348 2.01 -10.57 10.21
C ILE A 348 1.71 -11.95 9.66
N ALA A 349 2.68 -12.59 9.03
CA ALA A 349 2.52 -13.94 8.50
C ALA A 349 2.24 -14.95 9.61
N ALA A 350 2.99 -14.88 10.71
CA ALA A 350 2.76 -15.73 11.89
C ALA A 350 1.34 -15.53 12.45
N ALA A 351 0.89 -14.29 12.57
CA ALA A 351 -0.45 -13.96 13.04
C ALA A 351 -1.54 -14.54 12.13
N ILE A 352 -1.39 -14.44 10.80
CA ILE A 352 -2.35 -14.99 9.84
C ILE A 352 -2.41 -16.52 9.95
N ILE A 353 -1.26 -17.18 9.97
CA ILE A 353 -1.18 -18.64 10.08
C ILE A 353 -1.89 -19.10 11.36
N VAL A 354 -1.58 -18.50 12.50
CA VAL A 354 -2.22 -18.81 13.77
C VAL A 354 -3.72 -18.48 13.72
N GLY A 355 -4.11 -17.36 13.13
CA GLY A 355 -5.50 -16.98 12.95
C GLY A 355 -6.29 -18.00 12.14
N MET A 356 -5.72 -18.52 11.06
CA MET A 356 -6.32 -19.57 10.24
C MET A 356 -6.48 -20.88 11.03
N ILE A 357 -5.42 -21.33 11.71
CA ILE A 357 -5.43 -22.55 12.52
C ILE A 357 -6.49 -22.44 13.61
N PHE A 358 -6.51 -21.34 14.37
CA PHE A 358 -7.49 -21.13 15.45
C PHE A 358 -8.92 -21.03 14.91
N HIS A 359 -9.16 -20.39 13.78
CA HIS A 359 -10.47 -20.33 13.16
C HIS A 359 -11.01 -21.74 12.90
N TYR A 360 -10.24 -22.60 12.24
CA TYR A 360 -10.69 -23.96 11.92
C TYR A 360 -10.85 -24.86 13.15
N ILE A 361 -9.95 -24.77 14.13
CA ILE A 361 -10.07 -25.52 15.38
C ILE A 361 -11.30 -25.10 16.20
N THR A 362 -11.62 -23.80 16.21
CA THR A 362 -12.75 -23.30 17.01
C THR A 362 -14.10 -23.37 16.29
N ARG A 363 -14.12 -23.56 14.97
CA ARG A 363 -15.33 -23.70 14.18
C ARG A 363 -16.02 -25.09 14.39
N GLU A 364 -15.25 -26.09 14.77
CA GLU A 364 -15.77 -27.46 15.01
C GLU A 364 -16.39 -27.64 16.40
N ARG A 365 -16.48 -26.59 17.21
CA ARG A 365 -17.13 -26.59 18.54
C ARG A 365 -18.33 -25.64 18.56
#